data_da0962ba0e28e67fec37ed91929a2ee1
#
_entry.id   da0962ba0e28e67fec37ed91929a2ee1
#
_cell.length_a   1.000
_cell.length_b   1.000
_cell.length_c   1.000
_cell.angle_alpha   90.00
_cell.angle_beta   90.00
_cell.angle_gamma   90.00
#
_symmetry.space_group_name_H-M   'P 1'
#
loop_
_entity.id
_entity.type
_entity.pdbx_description
1 polymer ?
#
loop_
_entity_poly.entity_id
_entity_poly.type
_entity_poly.pdbx_seq_one_letter_code
_entity_poly.pdbx_strand_id
1 'polypeptide(L)'
;MKKEIIPAIIAKDQNELDEKLSKVVKFFNLVQLDIMDNKFVPNKSLFFDFSLPSTKCLFEAHLMVQDPEEWIEKNGNKVDTILVHFESKYNPKSIIDLVKKRGKKFGFVLNPKTSVDKISSFIDELDQVLIMTVNPGFYGSPFLPEMIEKIRKIREMKTNIDIEVDGGITEKTIGLVDEAGANMFVSGSYIVKSENILKAISNLKNKLSH
;
A
#
# COMPACT_ATOMS: atom_id res chain seq x y z
N MET A 1 17.08 -2.76 -6.53
CA MET A 1 15.66 -2.92 -6.91
C MET A 1 15.12 -1.62 -7.49
N LYS A 2 14.10 -1.68 -8.35
CA LYS A 2 13.43 -0.47 -8.86
C LYS A 2 12.75 0.25 -7.70
N LYS A 3 12.95 1.55 -7.59
CA LYS A 3 12.26 2.39 -6.62
C LYS A 3 11.00 2.99 -7.24
N GLU A 4 9.89 2.96 -6.50
CA GLU A 4 8.60 3.42 -6.98
C GLU A 4 7.88 4.28 -5.94
N ILE A 5 7.42 5.46 -6.37
CA ILE A 5 6.58 6.35 -5.56
C ILE A 5 5.13 6.11 -5.99
N ILE A 6 4.25 5.88 -5.01
CA ILE A 6 2.89 5.42 -5.21
C ILE A 6 1.92 6.42 -4.55
N PRO A 7 0.99 7.03 -5.29
CA PRO A 7 -0.08 7.80 -4.67
C PRO A 7 -1.14 6.87 -4.09
N ALA A 8 -1.62 7.15 -2.87
CA ALA A 8 -2.75 6.44 -2.27
C ALA A 8 -4.05 7.24 -2.42
N ILE A 9 -5.11 6.57 -2.78
CA ILE A 9 -6.43 7.13 -3.03
C ILE A 9 -7.44 6.59 -2.02
N ILE A 10 -8.10 7.50 -1.31
CA ILE A 10 -9.35 7.24 -0.60
C ILE A 10 -10.48 7.96 -1.31
N ALA A 11 -11.66 7.34 -1.38
CA ALA A 11 -12.85 7.94 -1.98
C ALA A 11 -14.11 7.38 -1.34
N LYS A 12 -15.13 8.23 -1.20
CA LYS A 12 -16.42 7.85 -0.62
C LYS A 12 -17.45 7.41 -1.68
N ASP A 13 -17.23 7.80 -2.94
CA ASP A 13 -18.09 7.51 -4.08
C ASP A 13 -17.28 7.48 -5.39
N GLN A 14 -17.92 7.05 -6.50
CA GLN A 14 -17.30 6.94 -7.81
C GLN A 14 -16.81 8.30 -8.35
N ASN A 15 -17.55 9.38 -8.13
CA ASN A 15 -17.17 10.69 -8.65
C ASN A 15 -15.86 11.18 -8.01
N GLU A 16 -15.73 11.01 -6.68
CA GLU A 16 -14.50 11.35 -5.97
C GLU A 16 -13.32 10.47 -6.40
N LEU A 17 -13.57 9.17 -6.65
CA LEU A 17 -12.57 8.26 -7.18
C LEU A 17 -12.08 8.72 -8.55
N ASP A 18 -12.99 8.98 -9.48
CA ASP A 18 -12.66 9.39 -10.85
C ASP A 18 -11.90 10.72 -10.87
N GLU A 19 -12.33 11.69 -10.05
CA GLU A 19 -11.63 12.98 -9.91
C GLU A 19 -10.18 12.78 -9.46
N LYS A 20 -9.95 11.98 -8.41
CA LYS A 20 -8.62 11.75 -7.87
C LYS A 20 -7.74 10.93 -8.81
N LEU A 21 -8.28 9.87 -9.41
CA LEU A 21 -7.55 9.05 -10.37
C LEU A 21 -7.13 9.84 -11.61
N SER A 22 -8.01 10.70 -12.15
CA SER A 22 -7.70 11.54 -13.32
C SER A 22 -6.46 12.43 -13.12
N LYS A 23 -6.19 12.82 -11.88
CA LYS A 23 -5.04 13.65 -11.51
C LYS A 23 -3.72 12.87 -11.48
N VAL A 24 -3.75 11.56 -11.18
CA VAL A 24 -2.53 10.79 -10.88
C VAL A 24 -2.17 9.75 -11.94
N VAL A 25 -3.12 9.05 -12.56
CA VAL A 25 -2.85 7.88 -13.44
C VAL A 25 -1.90 8.15 -14.60
N LYS A 26 -1.79 9.39 -15.07
CA LYS A 26 -0.88 9.79 -16.14
C LYS A 26 0.57 9.99 -15.71
N PHE A 27 0.83 10.05 -14.40
CA PHE A 27 2.16 10.34 -13.86
C PHE A 27 2.78 9.14 -13.14
N PHE A 28 1.99 8.12 -12.82
CA PHE A 28 2.41 6.97 -12.04
C PHE A 28 2.15 5.65 -12.76
N ASN A 29 3.00 4.65 -12.51
CA ASN A 29 2.79 3.30 -13.04
C ASN A 29 1.88 2.46 -12.15
N LEU A 30 1.76 2.82 -10.87
CA LEU A 30 1.01 2.14 -9.84
C LEU A 30 0.30 3.16 -8.96
N VAL A 31 -0.94 2.87 -8.60
CA VAL A 31 -1.77 3.66 -7.66
C VAL A 31 -2.34 2.73 -6.61
N GLN A 32 -2.19 3.08 -5.34
CA GLN A 32 -2.80 2.38 -4.22
C GLN A 32 -4.24 2.86 -4.00
N LEU A 33 -5.13 1.90 -3.80
CA LEU A 33 -6.52 2.10 -3.42
C LEU A 33 -6.70 1.68 -1.96
N ASP A 34 -6.99 2.64 -1.08
CA ASP A 34 -7.20 2.38 0.34
C ASP A 34 -8.65 1.96 0.60
N ILE A 35 -8.87 0.66 0.78
CA ILE A 35 -10.18 0.07 1.05
C ILE A 35 -10.41 -0.02 2.55
N MET A 36 -11.45 0.64 3.05
CA MET A 36 -11.76 0.69 4.49
C MET A 36 -13.23 0.36 4.73
N ASP A 37 -13.52 -0.55 5.66
CA ASP A 37 -14.86 -1.10 5.93
C ASP A 37 -15.55 -0.48 7.17
N ASN A 38 -14.90 0.47 7.86
CA ASN A 38 -15.34 1.02 9.14
C ASN A 38 -15.43 0.00 10.30
N LYS A 39 -14.79 -1.18 10.13
CA LYS A 39 -14.69 -2.21 11.19
C LYS A 39 -13.23 -2.44 11.59
N PHE A 40 -12.33 -2.55 10.62
CA PHE A 40 -10.90 -2.72 10.85
C PHE A 40 -10.25 -1.40 11.30
N VAL A 41 -10.60 -0.30 10.65
CA VAL A 41 -10.23 1.08 11.04
C VAL A 41 -11.50 1.94 11.14
N PRO A 42 -11.52 3.00 11.99
CA PRO A 42 -12.71 3.83 12.17
C PRO A 42 -12.89 4.85 11.02
N ASN A 43 -12.88 4.34 9.79
CA ASN A 43 -13.08 5.11 8.56
C ASN A 43 -13.65 4.21 7.46
N LYS A 44 -14.27 4.81 6.43
CA LYS A 44 -14.83 4.11 5.27
C LYS A 44 -14.32 4.74 3.98
N SER A 45 -13.78 3.90 3.08
CA SER A 45 -13.27 4.31 1.77
C SER A 45 -13.38 3.17 0.78
N LEU A 46 -13.77 3.46 -0.46
CA LEU A 46 -13.87 2.51 -1.58
C LEU A 46 -14.61 1.21 -1.23
N PHE A 47 -15.53 1.31 -0.28
CA PHE A 47 -16.38 0.21 0.17
C PHE A 47 -17.79 0.31 -0.47
N PHE A 48 -17.79 0.48 -1.78
CA PHE A 48 -18.94 0.52 -2.69
C PHE A 48 -18.57 -0.22 -3.98
N ASP A 49 -19.53 -0.44 -4.87
CA ASP A 49 -19.23 -1.02 -6.17
C ASP A 49 -18.62 0.07 -7.07
N PHE A 50 -17.32 -0.04 -7.36
CA PHE A 50 -16.56 0.92 -8.14
C PHE A 50 -16.03 0.33 -9.44
N SER A 51 -15.74 1.21 -10.40
CA SER A 51 -15.03 0.92 -11.62
C SER A 51 -13.72 1.69 -11.69
N LEU A 52 -12.75 1.15 -12.41
CA LEU A 52 -11.45 1.77 -12.65
C LEU A 52 -11.32 2.18 -14.12
N PRO A 53 -10.61 3.28 -14.42
CA PRO A 53 -10.43 3.73 -15.79
C PRO A 53 -9.56 2.76 -16.58
N SER A 54 -9.81 2.65 -17.89
CA SER A 54 -8.91 1.94 -18.81
C SER A 54 -7.62 2.75 -18.96
N THR A 55 -6.51 2.23 -18.44
CA THR A 55 -5.21 2.90 -18.39
C THR A 55 -4.08 1.86 -18.41
N LYS A 56 -2.83 2.31 -18.65
CA LYS A 56 -1.63 1.49 -18.45
C LYS A 56 -1.15 1.49 -16.99
N CYS A 57 -1.71 2.36 -16.15
CA CYS A 57 -1.41 2.41 -14.74
C CYS A 57 -1.98 1.16 -14.06
N LEU A 58 -1.18 0.49 -13.23
CA LEU A 58 -1.60 -0.63 -12.41
C LEU A 58 -2.28 -0.13 -11.13
N PHE A 59 -3.09 -0.98 -10.53
CA PHE A 59 -3.75 -0.68 -9.27
C PHE A 59 -3.45 -1.77 -8.23
N GLU A 60 -3.18 -1.34 -7.01
CA GLU A 60 -3.12 -2.23 -5.86
C GLU A 60 -4.21 -1.86 -4.85
N ALA A 61 -4.77 -2.88 -4.21
CA ALA A 61 -5.77 -2.69 -3.16
C ALA A 61 -5.13 -2.93 -1.80
N HIS A 62 -5.05 -1.89 -0.97
CA HIS A 62 -4.66 -1.96 0.42
C HIS A 62 -5.92 -2.18 1.27
N LEU A 63 -6.11 -3.42 1.73
CA LEU A 63 -7.33 -3.87 2.40
C LEU A 63 -7.26 -3.65 3.91
N MET A 64 -7.69 -2.49 4.37
CA MET A 64 -7.98 -2.20 5.78
C MET A 64 -9.40 -2.66 6.12
N VAL A 65 -9.66 -3.95 5.98
CA VAL A 65 -10.97 -4.57 6.19
C VAL A 65 -10.86 -5.76 7.14
N GLN A 66 -11.93 -6.00 7.89
CA GLN A 66 -11.93 -7.09 8.88
C GLN A 66 -11.96 -8.46 8.21
N ASP A 67 -12.78 -8.64 7.18
CA ASP A 67 -13.02 -9.91 6.48
C ASP A 67 -12.62 -9.73 4.99
N PRO A 68 -11.32 -9.90 4.63
CA PRO A 68 -10.81 -9.58 3.30
C PRO A 68 -11.26 -10.55 2.19
N GLU A 69 -11.59 -11.80 2.52
CA GLU A 69 -11.96 -12.83 1.54
C GLU A 69 -13.18 -12.40 0.72
N GLU A 70 -14.22 -11.87 1.38
CA GLU A 70 -15.44 -11.38 0.70
C GLU A 70 -15.13 -10.26 -0.30
N TRP A 71 -14.26 -9.31 0.13
CA TRP A 71 -13.86 -8.21 -0.76
C TRP A 71 -13.06 -8.73 -1.97
N ILE A 72 -12.14 -9.67 -1.73
CA ILE A 72 -11.31 -10.28 -2.79
C ILE A 72 -12.16 -11.05 -3.78
N GLU A 73 -13.15 -11.80 -3.30
CA GLU A 73 -14.08 -12.54 -4.17
C GLU A 73 -14.84 -11.62 -5.11
N LYS A 74 -15.32 -10.50 -4.60
CA LYS A 74 -16.13 -9.53 -5.34
C LYS A 74 -15.30 -8.63 -6.25
N ASN A 75 -14.15 -8.15 -5.78
CA ASN A 75 -13.42 -7.04 -6.42
C ASN A 75 -11.99 -7.39 -6.84
N GLY A 76 -11.44 -8.54 -6.42
CA GLY A 76 -10.03 -8.88 -6.63
C GLY A 76 -9.59 -8.87 -8.10
N ASN A 77 -10.50 -9.08 -9.05
CA ASN A 77 -10.19 -9.01 -10.48
C ASN A 77 -10.00 -7.57 -11.01
N LYS A 78 -10.44 -6.55 -10.26
CA LYS A 78 -10.33 -5.13 -10.66
C LYS A 78 -8.92 -4.57 -10.48
N VAL A 79 -8.06 -5.22 -9.69
CA VAL A 79 -6.73 -4.74 -9.31
C VAL A 79 -5.64 -5.74 -9.69
N ASP A 80 -4.38 -5.31 -9.65
CA ASP A 80 -3.22 -6.12 -10.05
C ASP A 80 -2.51 -6.73 -8.84
N THR A 81 -2.53 -6.04 -7.70
CA THR A 81 -1.95 -6.47 -6.43
C THR A 81 -2.98 -6.33 -5.30
N ILE A 82 -2.96 -7.28 -4.38
CA ILE A 82 -3.83 -7.29 -3.20
C ILE A 82 -2.97 -7.36 -1.95
N LEU A 83 -3.11 -6.34 -1.11
CA LEU A 83 -2.39 -6.18 0.15
C LEU A 83 -3.37 -6.37 1.30
N VAL A 84 -3.11 -7.36 2.16
CA VAL A 84 -4.01 -7.75 3.25
C VAL A 84 -3.32 -7.58 4.59
N HIS A 85 -3.96 -6.85 5.50
CA HIS A 85 -3.47 -6.74 6.86
C HIS A 85 -3.39 -8.10 7.55
N PHE A 86 -2.22 -8.43 8.10
CA PHE A 86 -2.02 -9.70 8.81
C PHE A 86 -2.94 -9.83 10.03
N GLU A 87 -3.45 -8.72 10.53
CA GLU A 87 -4.35 -8.61 11.68
C GLU A 87 -5.83 -8.80 11.34
N SER A 88 -6.19 -8.90 10.07
CA SER A 88 -7.58 -9.18 9.63
C SER A 88 -7.98 -10.63 9.95
N LYS A 89 -9.27 -10.95 9.78
CA LYS A 89 -9.80 -12.28 10.12
C LYS A 89 -9.80 -13.18 8.89
N TYR A 90 -8.84 -14.07 8.80
CA TYR A 90 -8.73 -15.07 7.71
C TYR A 90 -7.70 -16.14 8.07
N ASN A 91 -7.62 -17.19 7.25
CA ASN A 91 -6.50 -18.13 7.29
C ASN A 91 -5.41 -17.65 6.31
N PRO A 92 -4.15 -17.42 6.76
CA PRO A 92 -3.09 -16.87 5.91
C PRO A 92 -2.81 -17.68 4.65
N LYS A 93 -2.81 -19.02 4.74
CA LYS A 93 -2.57 -19.87 3.58
C LYS A 93 -3.72 -19.80 2.57
N SER A 94 -4.96 -19.85 3.07
CA SER A 94 -6.15 -19.79 2.23
C SER A 94 -6.23 -18.47 1.43
N ILE A 95 -5.87 -17.34 2.05
CA ILE A 95 -5.95 -16.05 1.37
C ILE A 95 -4.85 -15.89 0.32
N ILE A 96 -3.64 -16.40 0.57
CA ILE A 96 -2.56 -16.45 -0.42
C ILE A 96 -3.03 -17.24 -1.64
N ASP A 97 -3.56 -18.45 -1.42
CA ASP A 97 -4.05 -19.33 -2.49
C ASP A 97 -5.22 -18.70 -3.26
N LEU A 98 -6.12 -18.01 -2.54
CA LEU A 98 -7.27 -17.29 -3.12
C LEU A 98 -6.84 -16.20 -4.11
N VAL A 99 -5.82 -15.41 -3.75
CA VAL A 99 -5.30 -14.31 -4.58
C VAL A 99 -4.47 -14.85 -5.73
N LYS A 100 -3.56 -15.80 -5.47
CA LYS A 100 -2.71 -16.41 -6.50
C LYS A 100 -3.52 -17.16 -7.57
N LYS A 101 -4.61 -17.86 -7.19
CA LYS A 101 -5.53 -18.51 -8.12
C LYS A 101 -6.17 -17.53 -9.12
N ARG A 102 -6.25 -16.24 -8.75
CA ARG A 102 -6.72 -15.15 -9.64
C ARG A 102 -5.62 -14.57 -10.52
N GLY A 103 -4.39 -15.07 -10.41
CA GLY A 103 -3.23 -14.54 -11.14
C GLY A 103 -2.81 -13.15 -10.66
N LYS A 104 -3.13 -12.79 -9.41
CA LYS A 104 -2.79 -11.48 -8.83
C LYS A 104 -1.58 -11.57 -7.91
N LYS A 105 -0.82 -10.46 -7.79
CA LYS A 105 0.22 -10.33 -6.78
C LYS A 105 -0.39 -10.24 -5.38
N PHE A 106 0.34 -10.74 -4.40
CA PHE A 106 -0.10 -10.78 -3.01
C PHE A 106 0.98 -10.25 -2.07
N GLY A 107 0.56 -9.44 -1.09
CA GLY A 107 1.42 -9.00 0.00
C GLY A 107 0.69 -8.94 1.35
N PHE A 108 1.42 -9.20 2.43
CA PHE A 108 0.93 -8.88 3.76
C PHE A 108 1.25 -7.45 4.15
N VAL A 109 0.30 -6.83 4.85
CA VAL A 109 0.47 -5.54 5.51
C VAL A 109 0.67 -5.78 7.00
N LEU A 110 1.66 -5.12 7.58
CA LEU A 110 1.96 -5.20 9.02
C LEU A 110 1.68 -3.87 9.71
N ASN A 111 0.78 -3.88 10.67
CA ASN A 111 0.58 -2.75 11.57
C ASN A 111 1.83 -2.47 12.42
N PRO A 112 2.00 -1.26 12.98
CA PRO A 112 3.18 -0.89 13.76
C PRO A 112 3.50 -1.87 14.89
N LYS A 113 2.49 -2.40 15.58
CA LYS A 113 2.67 -3.32 16.73
C LYS A 113 2.90 -4.79 16.33
N THR A 114 2.72 -5.17 15.08
CA THR A 114 2.84 -6.57 14.63
C THR A 114 4.28 -6.89 14.28
N SER A 115 4.85 -7.92 14.90
CA SER A 115 6.21 -8.38 14.60
C SER A 115 6.32 -8.98 13.20
N VAL A 116 7.45 -8.73 12.53
CA VAL A 116 7.79 -9.32 11.23
C VAL A 116 7.91 -10.85 11.29
N ASP A 117 8.25 -11.41 12.44
CA ASP A 117 8.39 -12.86 12.63
C ASP A 117 7.09 -13.62 12.35
N LYS A 118 5.94 -12.95 12.46
CA LYS A 118 4.63 -13.57 12.18
C LYS A 118 4.44 -13.96 10.71
N ILE A 119 5.13 -13.30 9.79
CA ILE A 119 5.06 -13.61 8.35
C ILE A 119 6.23 -14.43 7.85
N SER A 120 7.20 -14.78 8.71
CA SER A 120 8.44 -15.47 8.31
C SER A 120 8.19 -16.78 7.56
N SER A 121 7.21 -17.57 7.98
CA SER A 121 6.86 -18.83 7.33
C SER A 121 6.18 -18.66 5.95
N PHE A 122 5.74 -17.46 5.62
CA PHE A 122 5.05 -17.15 4.35
C PHE A 122 5.91 -16.32 3.41
N ILE A 123 7.07 -15.82 3.85
CA ILE A 123 7.88 -14.80 3.14
C ILE A 123 8.21 -15.21 1.70
N ASP A 124 8.41 -16.50 1.44
CA ASP A 124 8.72 -17.00 0.10
C ASP A 124 7.51 -17.07 -0.84
N GLU A 125 6.31 -17.00 -0.27
CA GLU A 125 5.07 -16.99 -1.03
C GLU A 125 4.59 -15.57 -1.35
N LEU A 126 5.21 -14.54 -0.75
CA LEU A 126 4.84 -13.14 -0.93
C LEU A 126 5.57 -12.50 -2.10
N ASP A 127 4.84 -11.66 -2.85
CA ASP A 127 5.41 -10.78 -3.86
C ASP A 127 5.94 -9.49 -3.23
N GLN A 128 5.27 -8.97 -2.18
CA GLN A 128 5.70 -7.79 -1.44
C GLN A 128 5.23 -7.82 0.03
N VAL A 129 5.83 -6.97 0.85
CA VAL A 129 5.40 -6.71 2.24
C VAL A 129 5.21 -5.21 2.40
N LEU A 130 4.02 -4.79 2.84
CA LEU A 130 3.75 -3.41 3.21
C LEU A 130 3.91 -3.22 4.72
N ILE A 131 4.69 -2.23 5.12
CA ILE A 131 4.87 -1.83 6.51
C ILE A 131 4.14 -0.50 6.73
N MET A 132 3.15 -0.51 7.64
CA MET A 132 2.53 0.73 8.08
C MET A 132 3.52 1.55 8.90
N THR A 133 3.88 2.71 8.39
CA THR A 133 4.77 3.67 9.07
C THR A 133 4.01 4.73 9.87
N VAL A 134 2.71 4.53 10.01
CA VAL A 134 1.76 5.28 10.87
C VAL A 134 0.73 4.30 11.45
N ASN A 135 -0.08 4.75 12.42
CA ASN A 135 -1.32 4.03 12.74
C ASN A 135 -2.33 4.23 11.59
N PRO A 136 -2.87 3.12 11.01
CA PRO A 136 -3.70 3.20 9.81
C PRO A 136 -5.08 3.83 10.03
N GLY A 137 -5.73 4.26 8.94
CA GLY A 137 -7.11 4.70 8.91
C GLY A 137 -7.35 6.17 8.61
N PHE A 138 -6.33 7.05 8.70
CA PHE A 138 -6.48 8.48 8.44
C PHE A 138 -5.30 9.06 7.68
N TYR A 139 -5.56 10.03 6.81
CA TYR A 139 -4.50 10.84 6.20
C TYR A 139 -3.84 11.76 7.23
N GLY A 140 -2.51 11.88 7.15
CA GLY A 140 -1.75 12.84 7.94
C GLY A 140 -1.37 12.36 9.34
N SER A 141 -1.54 11.08 9.63
CA SER A 141 -1.00 10.48 10.86
C SER A 141 0.53 10.67 10.93
N PRO A 142 1.11 10.88 12.13
CA PRO A 142 2.55 11.10 12.28
C PRO A 142 3.35 9.84 11.92
N PHE A 143 4.48 10.05 11.24
CA PHE A 143 5.44 9.01 10.93
C PHE A 143 6.03 8.39 12.21
N LEU A 144 6.19 7.07 12.22
CA LEU A 144 6.72 6.28 13.33
C LEU A 144 8.16 5.83 13.01
N PRO A 145 9.20 6.51 13.53
CA PRO A 145 10.59 6.20 13.20
C PRO A 145 11.04 4.79 13.58
N GLU A 146 10.43 4.19 14.58
CA GLU A 146 10.70 2.82 15.01
C GLU A 146 10.38 1.77 13.94
N MET A 147 9.63 2.11 12.91
CA MET A 147 9.33 1.22 11.78
C MET A 147 10.55 0.98 10.88
N ILE A 148 11.58 1.82 10.96
CA ILE A 148 12.85 1.66 10.23
C ILE A 148 13.48 0.29 10.53
N GLU A 149 13.52 -0.12 11.79
CA GLU A 149 14.06 -1.42 12.18
C GLU A 149 13.25 -2.60 11.62
N LYS A 150 11.93 -2.41 11.48
CA LYS A 150 11.07 -3.42 10.88
C LYS A 150 11.37 -3.59 9.38
N ILE A 151 11.62 -2.50 8.67
CA ILE A 151 12.03 -2.52 7.25
C ILE A 151 13.34 -3.28 7.09
N ARG A 152 14.37 -2.98 7.91
CA ARG A 152 15.66 -3.67 7.90
C ARG A 152 15.50 -5.17 8.11
N LYS A 153 14.72 -5.58 9.10
CA LYS A 153 14.46 -7.01 9.37
C LYS A 153 13.84 -7.74 8.19
N ILE A 154 12.85 -7.15 7.51
CA ILE A 154 12.27 -7.75 6.30
C ILE A 154 13.32 -7.87 5.20
N ARG A 155 14.16 -6.86 4.99
CA ARG A 155 15.22 -6.87 3.98
C ARG A 155 16.28 -7.92 4.28
N GLU A 156 16.60 -8.16 5.56
CA GLU A 156 17.48 -9.24 6.01
C GLU A 156 16.85 -10.62 5.79
N MET A 157 15.54 -10.77 6.04
CA MET A 157 14.84 -12.03 5.83
C MET A 157 14.76 -12.42 4.34
N LYS A 158 14.56 -11.45 3.45
CA LYS A 158 14.48 -11.70 2.00
C LYS A 158 15.01 -10.50 1.21
N THR A 159 16.19 -10.64 0.65
CA THR A 159 16.94 -9.56 0.00
C THR A 159 16.28 -9.00 -1.25
N ASN A 160 15.44 -9.77 -1.93
CA ASN A 160 14.83 -9.42 -3.22
C ASN A 160 13.30 -9.24 -3.17
N ILE A 161 12.68 -9.21 -1.98
CA ILE A 161 11.24 -8.93 -1.86
C ILE A 161 10.99 -7.42 -2.02
N ASP A 162 9.87 -7.05 -2.64
CA ASP A 162 9.43 -5.66 -2.63
C ASP A 162 8.97 -5.27 -1.22
N ILE A 163 9.57 -4.21 -0.67
CA ILE A 163 9.20 -3.65 0.63
C ILE A 163 8.55 -2.31 0.40
N GLU A 164 7.29 -2.25 0.71
CA GLU A 164 6.47 -1.07 0.62
C GLU A 164 6.29 -0.45 2.00
N VAL A 165 6.20 0.88 2.04
CA VAL A 165 5.95 1.66 3.25
C VAL A 165 4.79 2.61 3.03
N ASP A 166 3.85 2.63 3.96
CA ASP A 166 2.68 3.51 3.89
C ASP A 166 2.49 4.29 5.20
N GLY A 167 2.43 5.60 5.03
CA GLY A 167 2.13 6.54 6.09
C GLY A 167 3.24 7.55 6.39
N GLY A 168 2.91 8.84 6.31
CA GLY A 168 3.84 9.91 6.64
C GLY A 168 5.04 10.06 5.70
N ILE A 169 4.95 9.51 4.47
CA ILE A 169 6.02 9.60 3.46
C ILE A 169 6.03 10.99 2.82
N THR A 170 7.11 11.70 3.08
CA THR A 170 7.39 13.08 2.65
C THR A 170 8.87 13.24 2.31
N GLU A 171 9.29 14.41 1.86
CA GLU A 171 10.72 14.74 1.66
C GLU A 171 11.59 14.51 2.90
N LYS A 172 11.00 14.56 4.11
CA LYS A 172 11.73 14.40 5.38
C LYS A 172 11.92 12.92 5.78
N THR A 173 11.07 12.04 5.30
CA THR A 173 10.99 10.65 5.78
C THR A 173 11.35 9.61 4.72
N ILE A 174 11.16 9.93 3.43
CA ILE A 174 11.38 8.96 2.35
C ILE A 174 12.83 8.46 2.29
N GLY A 175 13.83 9.33 2.51
CA GLY A 175 15.24 8.92 2.55
C GLY A 175 15.54 7.94 3.67
N LEU A 176 14.92 8.11 4.84
CA LEU A 176 15.13 7.23 6.00
C LEU A 176 14.65 5.80 5.74
N VAL A 177 13.48 5.65 5.11
CA VAL A 177 12.91 4.33 4.80
C VAL A 177 13.60 3.69 3.58
N ASP A 178 14.07 4.49 2.62
CA ASP A 178 14.89 4.03 1.50
C ASP A 178 16.23 3.45 1.98
N GLU A 179 16.95 4.15 2.84
CA GLU A 179 18.20 3.69 3.45
C GLU A 179 18.01 2.42 4.30
N ALA A 180 16.81 2.22 4.86
CA ALA A 180 16.46 1.01 5.59
C ALA A 180 16.19 -0.19 4.69
N GLY A 181 16.01 0.02 3.38
CA GLY A 181 15.79 -1.04 2.39
C GLY A 181 14.41 -1.11 1.78
N ALA A 182 13.51 -0.15 2.04
CA ALA A 182 12.25 -0.02 1.29
C ALA A 182 12.54 0.41 -0.15
N ASN A 183 11.69 -0.03 -1.07
CA ASN A 183 11.78 0.33 -2.50
C ASN A 183 10.44 0.78 -3.10
N MET A 184 9.34 0.69 -2.35
CA MET A 184 8.02 1.18 -2.72
C MET A 184 7.53 2.15 -1.65
N PHE A 185 7.12 3.37 -2.07
CA PHE A 185 6.89 4.49 -1.16
C PHE A 185 5.50 5.07 -1.39
N VAL A 186 4.55 4.73 -0.53
CA VAL A 186 3.20 5.25 -0.61
C VAL A 186 3.13 6.64 0.00
N SER A 187 2.77 7.62 -0.82
CA SER A 187 2.66 9.01 -0.42
C SER A 187 1.28 9.56 -0.85
N GLY A 188 0.31 9.45 0.04
CA GLY A 188 -1.08 9.86 -0.22
C GLY A 188 -1.27 11.37 -0.19
N SER A 189 -1.44 11.94 1.00
CA SER A 189 -1.78 13.37 1.15
C SER A 189 -0.75 14.33 0.56
N TYR A 190 0.53 14.00 0.63
CA TYR A 190 1.61 14.83 0.10
C TYR A 190 1.51 15.00 -1.43
N ILE A 191 1.10 13.95 -2.16
CA ILE A 191 0.93 13.97 -3.62
C ILE A 191 -0.47 14.47 -3.98
N VAL A 192 -1.51 13.83 -3.44
CA VAL A 192 -2.91 14.03 -3.88
C VAL A 192 -3.44 15.43 -3.56
N LYS A 193 -2.95 16.06 -2.47
CA LYS A 193 -3.31 17.43 -2.09
C LYS A 193 -2.36 18.49 -2.66
N SER A 194 -1.31 18.09 -3.38
CA SER A 194 -0.38 19.05 -3.97
C SER A 194 -1.00 19.81 -5.13
N GLU A 195 -0.84 21.12 -5.15
CA GLU A 195 -1.19 21.96 -6.31
C GLU A 195 -0.34 21.64 -7.55
N ASN A 196 0.86 21.08 -7.34
CA ASN A 196 1.77 20.69 -8.41
C ASN A 196 2.33 19.27 -8.15
N ILE A 197 1.65 18.27 -8.69
CA ILE A 197 2.00 16.86 -8.54
C ILE A 197 3.41 16.56 -9.07
N LEU A 198 3.82 17.14 -10.22
CA LEU A 198 5.15 16.92 -10.79
C LEU A 198 6.26 17.43 -9.86
N LYS A 199 6.04 18.58 -9.22
CA LYS A 199 6.98 19.12 -8.23
C LYS A 199 7.04 18.23 -6.99
N ALA A 200 5.90 17.74 -6.50
CA ALA A 200 5.87 16.83 -5.37
C ALA A 200 6.62 15.52 -5.67
N ILE A 201 6.41 14.93 -6.86
CA ILE A 201 7.16 13.74 -7.30
C ILE A 201 8.67 14.04 -7.38
N SER A 202 9.08 15.16 -7.98
CA SER A 202 10.48 15.54 -8.12
C SER A 202 11.14 15.70 -6.75
N ASN A 203 10.47 16.36 -5.83
CA ASN A 203 10.97 16.55 -4.46
C ASN A 203 11.21 15.22 -3.74
N LEU A 204 10.27 14.26 -3.85
CA LEU A 204 10.44 12.93 -3.26
C LEU A 204 11.58 12.16 -3.95
N LYS A 205 11.65 12.16 -5.29
CA LYS A 205 12.71 11.47 -6.04
C LYS A 205 14.11 11.98 -5.69
N ASN A 206 14.27 13.29 -5.46
CA ASN A 206 15.55 13.90 -5.11
C ASN A 206 16.09 13.48 -3.74
N LYS A 207 15.26 12.80 -2.92
CA LYS A 207 15.63 12.30 -1.59
C LYS A 207 15.95 10.80 -1.58
N LEU A 208 15.71 10.12 -2.69
CA LEU A 208 16.04 8.69 -2.83
C LEU A 208 17.52 8.52 -3.18
N SER A 209 18.16 7.49 -2.62
CA SER A 209 19.53 7.10 -3.01
C SER A 209 19.53 6.61 -4.48
N HIS A 210 20.65 6.75 -5.15
CA HIS A 210 20.84 6.30 -6.55
C HIS A 210 21.08 4.80 -6.64
#